data_b1bd4b041b0856605d621bcba665a539
#
_entry.id   b1bd4b041b0856605d621bcba665a539
#
_cell.length_a   1.000
_cell.length_b   1.000
_cell.length_c   1.000
_cell.angle_alpha   90.00
_cell.angle_beta   90.00
_cell.angle_gamma   90.00
#
_symmetry.space_group_name_H-M   'P 1'
#
loop_
_entity.id
_entity.type
_entity.pdbx_description
1 polymer ?
#
loop_
_entity_poly.entity_id
_entity_poly.type
_entity_poly.pdbx_seq_one_letter_code
_entity_poly.pdbx_strand_id
1 'polypeptide(L)'
;MAKQIFEIKNLSFSYHTLTGETKVLDNISFAVDYGEFVSIVGPSGCGKSTLLSLLSGMIEPEEGEIIFADETPPKMGYMLQRDHLLDFRTIYQNTILCLEINKILTTENITYVNDLIKEYGLLEFKDKKPKELSGGMKQRVALIRTLALTPEILLLDDPFSALDFQTRLIVSKDISSIIRKEHKTAILITHDISEAIRLSDKVIVLSNRPATIKNQMDISLSKVNDSPLSYLEAPEYSSYFHKLWEDIRYEES
;
A
#
# COMPACT_ATOMS: atom_id res chain seq x y z
N MET A 1 -23.59 -7.98 4.33
CA MET A 1 -22.76 -6.76 4.20
C MET A 1 -21.37 -7.15 4.66
N ALA A 2 -20.33 -6.80 3.91
CA ALA A 2 -18.95 -6.99 4.36
C ALA A 2 -18.74 -6.17 5.64
N LYS A 3 -17.90 -6.65 6.55
CA LYS A 3 -17.59 -5.96 7.81
C LYS A 3 -16.50 -4.92 7.52
N GLN A 4 -16.76 -3.65 7.82
CA GLN A 4 -15.75 -2.59 7.70
C GLN A 4 -14.63 -2.80 8.71
N ILE A 5 -13.38 -2.57 8.32
CA ILE A 5 -12.23 -2.57 9.22
C ILE A 5 -11.97 -1.16 9.78
N PHE A 6 -12.20 -0.13 8.96
CA PHE A 6 -12.21 1.27 9.39
C PHE A 6 -13.08 2.15 8.48
N GLU A 7 -13.46 3.31 9.01
CA GLU A 7 -14.15 4.39 8.30
C GLU A 7 -13.46 5.71 8.61
N ILE A 8 -13.22 6.52 7.59
CA ILE A 8 -12.76 7.91 7.72
C ILE A 8 -13.96 8.82 7.53
N LYS A 9 -14.14 9.79 8.45
CA LYS A 9 -15.24 10.77 8.40
C LYS A 9 -14.71 12.19 8.43
N ASN A 10 -14.99 12.95 7.37
CA ASN A 10 -14.76 14.39 7.25
C ASN A 10 -13.32 14.81 7.62
N LEU A 11 -12.33 13.97 7.29
CA LEU A 11 -10.94 14.15 7.68
C LEU A 11 -10.33 15.33 6.91
N SER A 12 -9.82 16.32 7.64
CA SER A 12 -9.08 17.46 7.10
C SER A 12 -7.74 17.59 7.80
N PHE A 13 -6.74 18.10 7.07
CA PHE A 13 -5.40 18.29 7.61
C PHE A 13 -4.64 19.39 6.89
N SER A 14 -3.93 20.24 7.66
CA SER A 14 -3.01 21.28 7.20
C SER A 14 -1.62 21.09 7.80
N TYR A 15 -0.58 21.44 7.04
CA TYR A 15 0.75 21.64 7.59
C TYR A 15 0.92 23.09 8.02
N HIS A 16 1.31 23.30 9.28
CA HIS A 16 1.62 24.61 9.84
C HIS A 16 3.13 24.84 9.85
N THR A 17 3.56 25.93 9.25
CA THR A 17 4.97 26.36 9.22
C THR A 17 5.09 27.79 9.71
N LEU A 18 6.30 28.24 10.00
CA LEU A 18 6.55 29.64 10.39
C LEU A 18 6.14 30.65 9.29
N THR A 19 6.02 30.18 8.05
CA THR A 19 5.68 31.02 6.87
C THR A 19 4.20 30.94 6.48
N GLY A 20 3.40 30.10 7.13
CA GLY A 20 1.96 29.98 6.86
C GLY A 20 1.42 28.56 6.99
N GLU A 21 0.14 28.44 6.71
CA GLU A 21 -0.62 27.21 6.68
C GLU A 21 -0.74 26.67 5.24
N THR A 22 -0.67 25.37 5.09
CA THR A 22 -0.91 24.69 3.81
C THR A 22 -1.92 23.58 4.01
N LYS A 23 -3.18 23.82 3.64
CA LYS A 23 -4.23 22.79 3.66
C LYS A 23 -3.91 21.72 2.63
N VAL A 24 -3.87 20.47 3.06
CA VAL A 24 -3.48 19.32 2.22
C VAL A 24 -4.68 18.42 1.92
N LEU A 25 -5.47 18.11 2.94
CA LEU A 25 -6.67 17.28 2.82
C LEU A 25 -7.89 18.11 3.28
N ASP A 26 -9.00 17.95 2.57
CA ASP A 26 -10.24 18.65 2.85
C ASP A 26 -11.43 17.70 2.77
N ASN A 27 -12.04 17.43 3.93
CA ASN A 27 -13.28 16.64 4.05
C ASN A 27 -13.22 15.26 3.36
N ILE A 28 -12.17 14.49 3.61
CA ILE A 28 -12.01 13.12 3.09
C ILE A 28 -12.91 12.17 3.89
N SER A 29 -13.75 11.40 3.19
CA SER A 29 -14.63 10.40 3.82
C SER A 29 -14.72 9.13 2.96
N PHE A 30 -14.31 7.97 3.51
CA PHE A 30 -14.47 6.67 2.87
C PHE A 30 -14.36 5.55 3.90
N ALA A 31 -14.80 4.35 3.52
CA ALA A 31 -14.69 3.16 4.35
C ALA A 31 -13.97 2.04 3.60
N VAL A 32 -13.34 1.15 4.38
CA VAL A 32 -12.62 -0.02 3.88
C VAL A 32 -13.09 -1.26 4.63
N ASP A 33 -13.36 -2.33 3.88
CA ASP A 33 -13.80 -3.60 4.42
C ASP A 33 -12.60 -4.52 4.78
N TYR A 34 -12.84 -5.50 5.67
CA TYR A 34 -11.84 -6.53 5.98
C TYR A 34 -11.43 -7.30 4.72
N GLY A 35 -10.11 -7.41 4.48
CA GLY A 35 -9.54 -8.11 3.33
C GLY A 35 -9.67 -7.37 2.01
N GLU A 36 -10.19 -6.13 2.00
CA GLU A 36 -10.30 -5.31 0.81
C GLU A 36 -8.93 -4.74 0.43
N PHE A 37 -8.62 -4.73 -0.86
CA PHE A 37 -7.46 -4.07 -1.43
C PHE A 37 -7.89 -2.76 -2.08
N VAL A 38 -7.57 -1.63 -1.47
CA VAL A 38 -7.96 -0.29 -1.94
C VAL A 38 -6.77 0.45 -2.49
N SER A 39 -6.85 0.98 -3.71
CA SER A 39 -5.85 1.92 -4.23
C SER A 39 -6.32 3.36 -4.13
N ILE A 40 -5.39 4.25 -3.79
CA ILE A 40 -5.58 5.69 -3.77
C ILE A 40 -4.70 6.30 -4.84
N VAL A 41 -5.32 6.94 -5.83
CA VAL A 41 -4.65 7.61 -6.95
C VAL A 41 -4.95 9.11 -6.94
N GLY A 42 -4.15 9.89 -7.65
CA GLY A 42 -4.34 11.34 -7.77
C GLY A 42 -3.04 12.04 -8.12
N PRO A 43 -3.06 13.35 -8.40
CA PRO A 43 -1.93 14.15 -8.81
C PRO A 43 -0.74 14.07 -7.83
N SER A 44 0.47 14.31 -8.34
CA SER A 44 1.66 14.38 -7.49
C SER A 44 1.53 15.52 -6.48
N GLY A 45 1.85 15.24 -5.19
CA GLY A 45 1.79 16.24 -4.12
C GLY A 45 0.37 16.58 -3.62
N CYS A 46 -0.68 15.88 -4.06
CA CYS A 46 -2.04 16.15 -3.58
C CYS A 46 -2.29 15.79 -2.11
N GLY A 47 -1.48 14.90 -1.50
CA GLY A 47 -1.63 14.55 -0.08
C GLY A 47 -1.79 13.05 0.19
N LYS A 48 -1.57 12.17 -0.79
CA LYS A 48 -1.71 10.70 -0.63
C LYS A 48 -0.88 10.14 0.52
N SER A 49 0.42 10.44 0.58
CA SER A 49 1.30 9.98 1.67
C SER A 49 0.94 10.62 3.02
N THR A 50 0.39 11.85 3.01
CA THR A 50 -0.17 12.48 4.23
C THR A 50 -1.36 11.68 4.74
N LEU A 51 -2.25 11.22 3.86
CA LEU A 51 -3.39 10.39 4.22
C LEU A 51 -2.94 9.05 4.83
N LEU A 52 -1.89 8.39 4.28
CA LEU A 52 -1.34 7.19 4.91
C LEU A 52 -0.69 7.48 6.28
N SER A 53 -0.05 8.64 6.44
CA SER A 53 0.53 9.04 7.72
C SER A 53 -0.53 9.27 8.79
N LEU A 54 -1.69 9.83 8.42
CA LEU A 54 -2.86 9.95 9.29
C LEU A 54 -3.44 8.58 9.65
N LEU A 55 -3.63 7.72 8.66
CA LEU A 55 -4.13 6.34 8.89
C LEU A 55 -3.21 5.55 9.82
N SER A 56 -1.90 5.69 9.66
CA SER A 56 -0.92 5.00 10.52
C SER A 56 -0.78 5.58 11.93
N GLY A 57 -1.42 6.72 12.21
CA GLY A 57 -1.28 7.43 13.48
C GLY A 57 0.07 8.14 13.68
N MET A 58 0.87 8.31 12.61
CA MET A 58 2.13 9.08 12.67
C MET A 58 1.86 10.58 12.85
N ILE A 59 0.73 11.07 12.36
CA ILE A 59 0.22 12.41 12.54
C ILE A 59 -1.27 12.31 12.90
N GLU A 60 -1.77 13.29 13.67
CA GLU A 60 -3.17 13.33 14.06
C GLU A 60 -3.98 14.23 13.12
N PRO A 61 -5.24 13.89 12.79
CA PRO A 61 -6.10 14.76 11.98
C PRO A 61 -6.44 16.05 12.75
N GLU A 62 -6.60 17.16 12.03
CA GLU A 62 -7.05 18.43 12.63
C GLU A 62 -8.58 18.44 12.76
N GLU A 63 -9.28 17.88 11.77
CA GLU A 63 -10.73 17.76 11.78
C GLU A 63 -11.11 16.36 11.29
N GLY A 64 -12.29 15.91 11.71
CA GLY A 64 -12.80 14.60 11.40
C GLY A 64 -12.19 13.50 12.26
N GLU A 65 -12.45 12.26 11.90
CA GLU A 65 -12.04 11.10 12.69
C GLU A 65 -11.79 9.86 11.83
N ILE A 66 -10.96 8.96 12.35
CA ILE A 66 -10.73 7.61 11.82
C ILE A 66 -11.33 6.63 12.83
N ILE A 67 -12.40 5.94 12.43
CA ILE A 67 -13.15 5.02 13.28
C ILE A 67 -12.76 3.60 12.90
N PHE A 68 -12.16 2.85 13.83
CA PHE A 68 -11.86 1.44 13.65
C PHE A 68 -13.04 0.58 14.11
N ALA A 69 -13.22 -0.59 13.48
CA ALA A 69 -14.33 -1.51 13.80
C ALA A 69 -14.26 -2.04 15.24
N ASP A 70 -13.06 -2.23 15.73
CA ASP A 70 -12.80 -2.72 17.09
C ASP A 70 -12.28 -1.56 17.96
N GLU A 71 -12.50 -1.61 19.29
CA GLU A 71 -12.05 -0.59 20.23
C GLU A 71 -10.51 -0.36 20.21
N THR A 72 -9.77 -1.42 19.87
CA THR A 72 -8.31 -1.35 19.72
C THR A 72 -7.98 -1.14 18.24
N PRO A 73 -7.22 -0.10 17.87
CA PRO A 73 -6.78 0.09 16.50
C PRO A 73 -6.05 -1.16 15.97
N PRO A 74 -6.34 -1.60 14.73
CA PRO A 74 -5.70 -2.76 14.14
C PRO A 74 -4.20 -2.55 13.99
N LYS A 75 -3.43 -3.63 14.06
CA LYS A 75 -1.99 -3.55 13.77
C LYS A 75 -1.77 -3.17 12.33
N MET A 76 -1.01 -2.10 12.10
CA MET A 76 -0.69 -1.62 10.76
C MET A 76 0.77 -1.88 10.42
N GLY A 77 1.01 -2.34 9.18
CA GLY A 77 2.33 -2.43 8.58
C GLY A 77 2.50 -1.36 7.53
N TYR A 78 3.55 -0.55 7.63
CA TYR A 78 3.82 0.52 6.66
C TYR A 78 5.01 0.14 5.77
N MET A 79 4.78 0.09 4.47
CA MET A 79 5.81 -0.11 3.45
C MET A 79 6.01 1.21 2.69
N LEU A 80 7.19 1.80 2.89
CA LEU A 80 7.57 3.06 2.29
C LEU A 80 7.91 2.89 0.80
N GLN A 81 7.89 3.99 0.04
CA GLN A 81 8.22 4.05 -1.38
C GLN A 81 9.60 3.44 -1.69
N ARG A 82 10.60 3.68 -0.83
CA ARG A 82 11.89 3.02 -0.90
C ARG A 82 11.94 1.86 0.08
N ASP A 83 12.75 0.86 -0.23
CA ASP A 83 12.88 -0.36 0.60
C ASP A 83 13.45 -0.08 2.00
N HIS A 84 14.24 0.97 2.17
CA HIS A 84 14.91 1.36 3.43
C HIS A 84 15.53 0.17 4.17
N LEU A 85 16.15 -0.74 3.42
CA LEU A 85 16.91 -1.83 4.01
C LEU A 85 18.21 -1.29 4.60
N LEU A 86 18.62 -1.85 5.73
CA LEU A 86 19.87 -1.48 6.38
C LEU A 86 21.03 -2.20 5.67
N ASP A 87 21.89 -1.45 4.97
CA ASP A 87 22.97 -1.96 4.12
C ASP A 87 24.02 -2.78 4.89
N PHE A 88 24.19 -2.51 6.18
CA PHE A 88 25.13 -3.23 7.04
C PHE A 88 24.57 -4.54 7.59
N ARG A 89 23.24 -4.79 7.47
CA ARG A 89 22.56 -6.02 7.88
C ARG A 89 22.40 -6.99 6.71
N THR A 90 22.33 -8.28 7.02
CA THR A 90 21.92 -9.30 6.04
C THR A 90 20.44 -9.18 5.71
N ILE A 91 20.00 -9.89 4.68
CA ILE A 91 18.57 -9.97 4.30
C ILE A 91 17.75 -10.52 5.46
N TYR A 92 18.19 -11.64 6.05
CA TYR A 92 17.54 -12.21 7.23
C TYR A 92 17.42 -11.19 8.37
N GLN A 93 18.52 -10.50 8.71
CA GLN A 93 18.52 -9.50 9.76
C GLN A 93 17.61 -8.29 9.45
N ASN A 94 17.43 -7.94 8.17
CA ASN A 94 16.48 -6.92 7.78
C ASN A 94 15.02 -7.40 7.95
N THR A 95 14.71 -8.66 7.64
CA THR A 95 13.34 -9.19 7.76
C THR A 95 12.88 -9.31 9.22
N ILE A 96 13.78 -9.63 10.15
CA ILE A 96 13.44 -9.74 11.58
C ILE A 96 13.57 -8.44 12.36
N LEU A 97 13.99 -7.34 11.71
CA LEU A 97 14.29 -6.06 12.37
C LEU A 97 13.14 -5.57 13.26
N CYS A 98 11.91 -5.61 12.74
CA CYS A 98 10.74 -5.16 13.49
C CYS A 98 10.46 -6.05 14.72
N LEU A 99 10.74 -7.35 14.64
CA LEU A 99 10.62 -8.27 15.78
C LEU A 99 11.67 -7.97 16.85
N GLU A 100 12.92 -7.65 16.44
CA GLU A 100 13.99 -7.25 17.37
C GLU A 100 13.63 -5.97 18.12
N ILE A 101 13.18 -4.93 17.40
CA ILE A 101 12.81 -3.63 17.98
C ILE A 101 11.67 -3.80 19.00
N ASN A 102 10.66 -4.60 18.66
CA ASN A 102 9.52 -4.85 19.54
C ASN A 102 9.80 -5.92 20.62
N LYS A 103 11.00 -6.53 20.67
CA LYS A 103 11.40 -7.57 21.61
C LYS A 103 10.48 -8.81 21.60
N ILE A 104 10.00 -9.17 20.41
CA ILE A 104 9.09 -10.32 20.18
C ILE A 104 9.71 -11.38 19.27
N LEU A 105 11.02 -11.64 19.40
CA LEU A 105 11.75 -12.71 18.73
C LEU A 105 11.39 -14.07 19.33
N THR A 106 10.13 -14.49 19.17
CA THR A 106 9.66 -15.83 19.57
C THR A 106 10.00 -16.86 18.50
N THR A 107 10.04 -18.14 18.87
CA THR A 107 10.24 -19.24 17.92
C THR A 107 9.17 -19.22 16.83
N GLU A 108 7.93 -18.92 17.18
CA GLU A 108 6.79 -18.81 16.25
C GLU A 108 7.02 -17.72 15.21
N ASN A 109 7.33 -16.48 15.64
CA ASN A 109 7.58 -15.36 14.75
C ASN A 109 8.80 -15.59 13.84
N ILE A 110 9.86 -16.21 14.37
CA ILE A 110 11.04 -16.56 13.58
C ILE A 110 10.69 -17.63 12.53
N THR A 111 9.90 -18.64 12.89
CA THR A 111 9.45 -19.67 11.95
C THR A 111 8.61 -19.03 10.84
N TYR A 112 7.64 -18.19 11.18
CA TYR A 112 6.82 -17.46 10.22
C TYR A 112 7.66 -16.63 9.21
N VAL A 113 8.66 -15.87 9.71
CA VAL A 113 9.56 -15.10 8.83
C VAL A 113 10.39 -16.03 7.92
N ASN A 114 10.89 -17.16 8.43
CA ASN A 114 11.61 -18.12 7.60
C ASN A 114 10.73 -18.73 6.51
N ASP A 115 9.47 -19.01 6.82
CA ASP A 115 8.50 -19.51 5.82
C ASP A 115 8.24 -18.46 4.74
N LEU A 116 8.06 -17.19 5.11
CA LEU A 116 7.96 -16.09 4.16
C LEU A 116 9.21 -15.96 3.26
N ILE A 117 10.41 -16.02 3.86
CA ILE A 117 11.68 -15.96 3.10
C ILE A 117 11.76 -17.10 2.08
N LYS A 118 11.33 -18.30 2.44
CA LYS A 118 11.29 -19.46 1.55
C LYS A 118 10.23 -19.29 0.46
N GLU A 119 9.02 -18.91 0.83
CA GLU A 119 7.88 -18.73 -0.09
C GLU A 119 8.17 -17.68 -1.16
N TYR A 120 8.89 -16.60 -0.78
CA TYR A 120 9.21 -15.49 -1.68
C TYR A 120 10.53 -15.67 -2.43
N GLY A 121 11.11 -16.88 -2.39
CA GLY A 121 12.29 -17.24 -3.17
C GLY A 121 13.58 -16.54 -2.72
N LEU A 122 13.67 -16.18 -1.45
CA LEU A 122 14.81 -15.47 -0.89
C LEU A 122 15.74 -16.33 0.00
N LEU A 123 15.46 -17.65 0.08
CA LEU A 123 16.18 -18.53 0.99
C LEU A 123 17.70 -18.55 0.75
N GLU A 124 18.13 -18.61 -0.51
CA GLU A 124 19.54 -18.62 -0.90
C GLU A 124 20.24 -17.26 -0.69
N PHE A 125 19.45 -16.21 -0.50
CA PHE A 125 19.93 -14.82 -0.33
C PHE A 125 19.88 -14.35 1.12
N LYS A 126 19.42 -15.16 2.07
CA LYS A 126 19.19 -14.72 3.47
C LYS A 126 20.42 -14.12 4.15
N ASP A 127 21.61 -14.64 3.81
CA ASP A 127 22.89 -14.20 4.39
C ASP A 127 23.58 -13.11 3.55
N LYS A 128 23.00 -12.74 2.40
CA LYS A 128 23.45 -11.65 1.53
C LYS A 128 23.08 -10.28 2.11
N LYS A 129 23.73 -9.23 1.61
CA LYS A 129 23.41 -7.83 1.94
C LYS A 129 22.53 -7.18 0.86
N PRO A 130 21.77 -6.11 1.19
CA PRO A 130 20.88 -5.45 0.25
C PRO A 130 21.51 -5.07 -1.10
N LYS A 131 22.77 -4.63 -1.10
CA LYS A 131 23.51 -4.25 -2.32
C LYS A 131 23.71 -5.40 -3.34
N GLU A 132 23.58 -6.65 -2.88
CA GLU A 132 23.74 -7.85 -3.71
C GLU A 132 22.42 -8.31 -4.34
N LEU A 133 21.29 -7.62 -4.07
CA LEU A 133 19.95 -7.96 -4.52
C LEU A 133 19.49 -7.07 -5.67
N SER A 134 18.62 -7.62 -6.55
CA SER A 134 17.84 -6.82 -7.49
C SER A 134 16.80 -5.94 -6.77
N GLY A 135 16.28 -4.92 -7.46
CA GLY A 135 15.24 -4.05 -6.91
C GLY A 135 14.00 -4.82 -6.46
N GLY A 136 13.52 -5.76 -7.27
CA GLY A 136 12.37 -6.60 -6.92
C GLY A 136 12.61 -7.49 -5.69
N MET A 137 13.83 -8.04 -5.54
CA MET A 137 14.19 -8.80 -4.34
C MET A 137 14.19 -7.91 -3.10
N LYS A 138 14.70 -6.68 -3.18
CA LYS A 138 14.68 -5.71 -2.08
C LYS A 138 13.24 -5.37 -1.66
N GLN A 139 12.32 -5.20 -2.62
CA GLN A 139 10.91 -4.97 -2.32
C GLN A 139 10.26 -6.15 -1.60
N ARG A 140 10.56 -7.40 -2.01
CA ARG A 140 10.09 -8.59 -1.28
C ARG A 140 10.64 -8.64 0.15
N VAL A 141 11.91 -8.30 0.36
CA VAL A 141 12.50 -8.21 1.72
C VAL A 141 11.79 -7.16 2.56
N ALA A 142 11.51 -5.97 2.01
CA ALA A 142 10.78 -4.91 2.69
C ALA A 142 9.35 -5.36 3.06
N LEU A 143 8.68 -6.09 2.16
CA LEU A 143 7.37 -6.66 2.45
C LEU A 143 7.44 -7.70 3.58
N ILE A 144 8.39 -8.66 3.54
CA ILE A 144 8.55 -9.65 4.61
C ILE A 144 8.80 -8.97 5.95
N ARG A 145 9.65 -7.93 5.99
CA ARG A 145 9.88 -7.13 7.19
C ARG A 145 8.59 -6.51 7.74
N THR A 146 7.73 -6.02 6.85
CA THR A 146 6.44 -5.44 7.21
C THR A 146 5.47 -6.51 7.71
N LEU A 147 5.39 -7.66 7.02
CA LEU A 147 4.54 -8.79 7.39
C LEU A 147 4.97 -9.50 8.67
N ALA A 148 6.25 -9.42 9.05
CA ALA A 148 6.79 -10.06 10.25
C ALA A 148 6.03 -9.70 11.54
N LEU A 149 5.42 -8.51 11.60
CA LEU A 149 4.56 -8.06 12.71
C LEU A 149 3.14 -8.60 12.62
N THR A 150 2.82 -9.42 11.63
CA THR A 150 1.46 -9.94 11.38
C THR A 150 0.38 -8.83 11.38
N PRO A 151 0.57 -7.75 10.58
CA PRO A 151 -0.39 -6.65 10.56
C PRO A 151 -1.74 -7.10 9.99
N GLU A 152 -2.81 -6.41 10.38
CA GLU A 152 -4.16 -6.57 9.83
C GLU A 152 -4.36 -5.67 8.60
N ILE A 153 -3.73 -4.49 8.62
CA ILE A 153 -3.75 -3.52 7.53
C ILE A 153 -2.33 -3.27 7.03
N LEU A 154 -2.15 -3.33 5.72
CA LEU A 154 -0.92 -2.95 5.03
C LEU A 154 -1.10 -1.60 4.35
N LEU A 155 -0.26 -0.63 4.70
CA LEU A 155 -0.16 0.68 4.08
C LEU A 155 1.04 0.67 3.14
N LEU A 156 0.79 0.81 1.84
CA LEU A 156 1.78 0.67 0.78
C LEU A 156 1.93 2.02 0.05
N ASP A 157 3.01 2.74 0.31
CA ASP A 157 3.26 4.06 -0.28
C ASP A 157 4.12 3.92 -1.53
N ASP A 158 3.49 3.80 -2.69
CA ASP A 158 4.11 3.71 -4.03
C ASP A 158 5.31 2.73 -4.11
N PRO A 159 5.15 1.49 -3.62
CA PRO A 159 6.26 0.59 -3.34
C PRO A 159 6.94 0.06 -4.60
N PHE A 160 6.33 0.22 -5.78
CA PHE A 160 6.83 -0.36 -7.03
C PHE A 160 7.40 0.67 -8.00
N SER A 161 7.36 1.95 -7.67
CA SER A 161 7.77 3.06 -8.56
C SER A 161 9.23 3.01 -8.99
N ALA A 162 10.11 2.46 -8.14
CA ALA A 162 11.55 2.35 -8.43
C ALA A 162 11.92 1.13 -9.30
N LEU A 163 10.94 0.28 -9.68
CA LEU A 163 11.17 -0.93 -10.48
C LEU A 163 10.94 -0.64 -11.97
N ASP A 164 11.72 -1.32 -12.82
CA ASP A 164 11.42 -1.36 -14.25
C ASP A 164 10.08 -2.04 -14.52
N PHE A 165 9.50 -1.81 -15.69
CA PHE A 165 8.14 -2.23 -16.03
C PHE A 165 7.93 -3.75 -15.86
N GLN A 166 8.86 -4.60 -16.33
CA GLN A 166 8.68 -6.05 -16.26
C GLN A 166 8.77 -6.56 -14.82
N THR A 167 9.77 -6.11 -14.08
CA THR A 167 9.94 -6.43 -12.66
C THR A 167 8.74 -5.96 -11.85
N ARG A 168 8.21 -4.77 -12.12
CA ARG A 168 7.03 -4.20 -11.47
C ARG A 168 5.81 -5.09 -11.65
N LEU A 169 5.53 -5.55 -12.87
CA LEU A 169 4.39 -6.44 -13.15
C LEU A 169 4.46 -7.74 -12.35
N ILE A 170 5.63 -8.36 -12.30
CA ILE A 170 5.83 -9.63 -11.57
C ILE A 170 5.72 -9.40 -10.07
N VAL A 171 6.50 -8.46 -9.53
CA VAL A 171 6.60 -8.24 -8.08
C VAL A 171 5.27 -7.76 -7.50
N SER A 172 4.56 -6.85 -8.16
CA SER A 172 3.28 -6.36 -7.66
C SER A 172 2.18 -7.44 -7.71
N LYS A 173 2.19 -8.32 -8.73
CA LYS A 173 1.31 -9.50 -8.77
C LYS A 173 1.60 -10.45 -7.62
N ASP A 174 2.88 -10.76 -7.40
CA ASP A 174 3.30 -11.64 -6.30
C ASP A 174 2.87 -11.07 -4.95
N ILE A 175 3.15 -9.77 -4.70
CA ILE A 175 2.81 -9.07 -3.45
C ILE A 175 1.29 -9.05 -3.23
N SER A 176 0.50 -8.73 -4.25
CA SER A 176 -0.97 -8.76 -4.15
C SER A 176 -1.49 -10.17 -3.85
N SER A 177 -0.94 -11.19 -4.51
CA SER A 177 -1.32 -12.59 -4.27
C SER A 177 -1.07 -13.00 -2.82
N ILE A 178 0.04 -12.56 -2.25
CA ILE A 178 0.43 -12.77 -0.86
C ILE A 178 -0.56 -12.12 0.10
N ILE A 179 -0.84 -10.82 -0.12
CA ILE A 179 -1.75 -10.03 0.71
C ILE A 179 -3.14 -10.69 0.74
N ARG A 180 -3.63 -11.12 -0.43
CA ARG A 180 -4.92 -11.81 -0.56
C ARG A 180 -4.92 -13.20 0.11
N LYS A 181 -3.84 -13.99 -0.04
CA LYS A 181 -3.69 -15.30 0.60
C LYS A 181 -3.70 -15.19 2.12
N GLU A 182 -3.05 -14.17 2.66
CA GLU A 182 -2.99 -13.87 4.10
C GLU A 182 -4.25 -13.16 4.61
N HIS A 183 -5.27 -12.94 3.75
CA HIS A 183 -6.51 -12.22 4.08
C HIS A 183 -6.27 -10.86 4.75
N LYS A 184 -5.22 -10.14 4.32
CA LYS A 184 -4.89 -8.81 4.83
C LYS A 184 -5.65 -7.74 4.08
N THR A 185 -6.03 -6.68 4.79
CA THR A 185 -6.51 -5.44 4.17
C THR A 185 -5.32 -4.63 3.68
N ALA A 186 -5.41 -4.03 2.50
CA ALA A 186 -4.31 -3.23 1.95
C ALA A 186 -4.79 -1.88 1.41
N ILE A 187 -4.03 -0.84 1.71
CA ILE A 187 -4.17 0.50 1.11
C ILE A 187 -2.91 0.78 0.30
N LEU A 188 -3.06 0.89 -1.00
CA LEU A 188 -1.97 1.17 -1.93
C LEU A 188 -2.06 2.61 -2.43
N ILE A 189 -1.03 3.39 -2.25
CA ILE A 189 -0.83 4.61 -3.01
C ILE A 189 -0.03 4.27 -4.26
N THR A 190 -0.53 4.69 -5.41
CA THR A 190 0.20 4.59 -6.67
C THR A 190 -0.14 5.76 -7.59
N HIS A 191 0.77 6.10 -8.49
CA HIS A 191 0.56 7.01 -9.59
C HIS A 191 0.25 6.28 -10.92
N ASP A 192 0.30 4.94 -10.92
CA ASP A 192 0.03 4.09 -12.07
C ASP A 192 -1.42 3.58 -12.05
N ILE A 193 -2.25 4.12 -12.97
CA ILE A 193 -3.65 3.74 -13.10
C ILE A 193 -3.81 2.25 -13.41
N SER A 194 -2.93 1.70 -14.25
CA SER A 194 -2.98 0.29 -14.63
C SER A 194 -2.71 -0.61 -13.42
N GLU A 195 -1.82 -0.19 -12.55
CA GLU A 195 -1.52 -0.88 -11.30
C GLU A 195 -2.72 -0.84 -10.34
N ALA A 196 -3.32 0.34 -10.15
CA ALA A 196 -4.52 0.51 -9.33
C ALA A 196 -5.66 -0.41 -9.81
N ILE A 197 -5.98 -0.41 -11.11
CA ILE A 197 -7.03 -1.27 -11.67
C ILE A 197 -6.72 -2.76 -11.49
N ARG A 198 -5.47 -3.17 -11.68
CA ARG A 198 -5.08 -4.57 -11.67
C ARG A 198 -5.05 -5.20 -10.28
N LEU A 199 -4.70 -4.41 -9.26
CA LEU A 199 -4.44 -4.93 -7.91
C LEU A 199 -5.63 -4.79 -6.97
N SER A 200 -6.52 -3.82 -7.22
CA SER A 200 -7.48 -3.37 -6.22
C SER A 200 -8.90 -3.89 -6.45
N ASP A 201 -9.64 -3.96 -5.36
CA ASP A 201 -11.09 -4.17 -5.36
C ASP A 201 -11.82 -2.81 -5.47
N LYS A 202 -11.18 -1.73 -4.99
CA LYS A 202 -11.70 -0.36 -5.04
C LYS A 202 -10.58 0.64 -5.35
N VAL A 203 -10.86 1.63 -6.18
CA VAL A 203 -9.97 2.77 -6.45
C VAL A 203 -10.62 4.05 -5.99
N ILE A 204 -9.89 4.85 -5.22
CA ILE A 204 -10.27 6.18 -4.75
C ILE A 204 -9.42 7.21 -5.49
N VAL A 205 -10.05 8.18 -6.13
CA VAL A 205 -9.38 9.27 -6.86
C VAL A 205 -9.41 10.52 -6.00
N LEU A 206 -8.24 11.07 -5.70
CA LEU A 206 -8.09 12.35 -5.02
C LEU A 206 -7.90 13.48 -6.02
N SER A 207 -8.44 14.66 -5.69
CA SER A 207 -8.25 15.92 -6.41
C SER A 207 -6.86 16.52 -6.18
N ASN A 208 -6.57 17.65 -6.82
CA ASN A 208 -5.44 18.53 -6.45
C ASN A 208 -5.60 19.06 -5.02
N ARG A 209 -4.50 19.57 -4.46
CA ARG A 209 -4.46 20.13 -3.11
C ARG A 209 -5.21 21.47 -3.01
N PRO A 210 -6.04 21.66 -1.98
CA PRO A 210 -6.41 20.70 -0.93
C PRO A 210 -7.23 19.53 -1.50
N ALA A 211 -6.77 18.30 -1.23
CA ALA A 211 -7.37 17.11 -1.83
C ALA A 211 -8.72 16.79 -1.21
N THR A 212 -9.68 16.53 -2.08
CA THR A 212 -10.99 15.94 -1.79
C THR A 212 -11.10 14.60 -2.53
N ILE A 213 -12.09 13.78 -2.20
CA ILE A 213 -12.39 12.60 -2.99
C ILE A 213 -13.20 13.03 -4.22
N LYS A 214 -12.63 12.82 -5.40
CA LYS A 214 -13.26 13.12 -6.67
C LYS A 214 -14.14 11.98 -7.18
N ASN A 215 -13.69 10.75 -6.98
CA ASN A 215 -14.42 9.55 -7.37
C ASN A 215 -14.02 8.36 -6.50
N GLN A 216 -14.95 7.41 -6.35
CA GLN A 216 -14.72 6.09 -5.79
C GLN A 216 -15.30 5.05 -6.73
N MET A 217 -14.54 4.01 -7.04
CA MET A 217 -14.92 3.04 -8.06
C MET A 217 -14.55 1.63 -7.61
N ASP A 218 -15.54 0.75 -7.56
CA ASP A 218 -15.32 -0.68 -7.38
C ASP A 218 -14.79 -1.28 -8.67
N ILE A 219 -13.74 -2.10 -8.55
CA ILE A 219 -13.04 -2.71 -9.67
C ILE A 219 -13.35 -4.21 -9.67
N SER A 220 -13.83 -4.69 -10.79
CA SER A 220 -14.04 -6.11 -11.01
C SER A 220 -13.62 -6.45 -12.44
N LEU A 221 -12.52 -7.16 -12.59
CA LEU A 221 -12.00 -7.60 -13.89
C LEU A 221 -12.32 -9.07 -14.13
N SER A 222 -12.87 -9.36 -15.31
CA SER A 222 -13.03 -10.74 -15.77
C SER A 222 -11.65 -11.39 -15.98
N LYS A 223 -11.45 -12.58 -15.38
CA LYS A 223 -10.22 -13.34 -15.59
C LYS A 223 -10.20 -13.92 -17.01
N VAL A 224 -9.26 -13.49 -17.82
CA VAL A 224 -9.10 -13.97 -19.22
C VAL A 224 -8.13 -15.16 -19.29
N ASN A 225 -6.94 -15.03 -18.65
CA ASN A 225 -5.91 -16.06 -18.60
C ASN A 225 -4.97 -15.85 -17.41
N ASP A 226 -3.92 -16.66 -17.26
CA ASP A 226 -2.95 -16.57 -16.16
C ASP A 226 -1.75 -15.66 -16.46
N SER A 227 -1.72 -15.01 -17.63
CA SER A 227 -0.67 -14.06 -18.00
C SER A 227 -0.62 -12.88 -17.02
N PRO A 228 0.58 -12.34 -16.70
CA PRO A 228 0.70 -11.08 -15.95
C PRO A 228 0.01 -9.89 -16.62
N LEU A 229 -0.21 -9.97 -17.94
CA LEU A 229 -0.88 -8.94 -18.75
C LEU A 229 -2.35 -9.24 -19.05
N SER A 230 -2.93 -10.32 -18.49
CA SER A 230 -4.32 -10.72 -18.75
C SER A 230 -5.35 -9.63 -18.44
N TYR A 231 -5.05 -8.73 -17.51
CA TYR A 231 -5.91 -7.60 -17.17
C TYR A 231 -6.14 -6.63 -18.35
N LEU A 232 -5.18 -6.52 -19.29
CA LEU A 232 -5.33 -5.70 -20.50
C LEU A 232 -6.35 -6.27 -21.49
N GLU A 233 -6.58 -7.58 -21.43
CA GLU A 233 -7.51 -8.30 -22.29
C GLU A 233 -8.92 -8.36 -21.68
N ALA A 234 -9.08 -7.95 -20.41
CA ALA A 234 -10.38 -7.88 -19.74
C ALA A 234 -11.26 -6.80 -20.38
N PRO A 235 -12.50 -7.12 -20.79
CA PRO A 235 -13.37 -6.16 -21.47
C PRO A 235 -13.61 -4.86 -20.66
N GLU A 236 -13.61 -4.98 -19.35
CA GLU A 236 -13.88 -3.88 -18.42
C GLU A 236 -12.69 -2.92 -18.27
N TYR A 237 -11.46 -3.39 -18.53
CA TYR A 237 -10.24 -2.64 -18.27
C TYR A 237 -10.21 -1.27 -18.94
N SER A 238 -10.51 -1.23 -20.23
CA SER A 238 -10.49 0.03 -21.01
C SER A 238 -11.44 1.08 -20.44
N SER A 239 -12.64 0.65 -20.00
CA SER A 239 -13.64 1.55 -19.40
C SER A 239 -13.14 2.13 -18.07
N TYR A 240 -12.60 1.28 -17.18
CA TYR A 240 -12.01 1.74 -15.92
C TYR A 240 -10.83 2.70 -16.16
N PHE A 241 -9.94 2.34 -17.09
CA PHE A 241 -8.77 3.17 -17.39
C PHE A 241 -9.16 4.56 -17.90
N HIS A 242 -10.07 4.65 -18.88
CA HIS A 242 -10.54 5.94 -19.41
C HIS A 242 -11.16 6.81 -18.32
N LYS A 243 -12.03 6.23 -17.49
CA LYS A 243 -12.70 6.99 -16.43
C LYS A 243 -11.71 7.51 -15.39
N LEU A 244 -10.78 6.67 -14.92
CA LEU A 244 -9.76 7.10 -13.96
C LEU A 244 -8.79 8.12 -14.56
N TRP A 245 -8.45 7.96 -15.87
CA TRP A 245 -7.60 8.90 -16.58
C TRP A 245 -8.27 10.29 -16.70
N GLU A 246 -9.54 10.33 -17.04
CA GLU A 246 -10.33 11.57 -17.10
C GLU A 246 -10.40 12.24 -15.72
N ASP A 247 -10.69 11.48 -14.68
CA ASP A 247 -10.75 11.99 -13.31
C ASP A 247 -9.44 12.61 -12.84
N ILE A 248 -8.28 12.07 -13.25
CA ILE A 248 -6.96 12.58 -12.85
C ILE A 248 -6.54 13.77 -13.73
N ARG A 249 -6.82 13.73 -15.05
CA ARG A 249 -6.32 14.70 -16.04
C ARG A 249 -7.00 16.08 -15.96
N TYR A 250 -8.25 16.16 -15.55
CA TYR A 250 -9.04 17.41 -15.58
C TYR A 250 -8.51 18.52 -14.64
N GLU A 251 -7.40 18.31 -13.94
CA GLU A 251 -6.88 19.27 -12.98
C GLU A 251 -5.47 19.83 -13.34
N GLU A 252 -4.94 19.50 -14.53
CA GLU A 252 -3.67 20.08 -15.00
C GLU A 252 -3.86 21.47 -15.70
N SER A 253 -5.06 22.07 -15.63
CA SER A 253 -5.36 23.36 -16.30
C SER A 253 -5.63 24.50 -15.31
#